data_868d63b1952e59bc958045956e7552a2
#
_entry.id   868d63b1952e59bc958045956e7552a2
#
_cell.length_a   1.000
_cell.length_b   1.000
_cell.length_c   1.000
_cell.angle_alpha   90.00
_cell.angle_beta   90.00
_cell.angle_gamma   90.00
#
_symmetry.space_group_name_H-M   'P 1'
#
loop_
_entity.id
_entity.type
_entity.pdbx_description
1 polymer ?
#
loop_
_entity_poly.entity_id
_entity_poly.type
_entity_poly.pdbx_seq_one_letter_code
_entity_poly.pdbx_strand_id
1 'polypeptide(L)'
;MEAFSKYIQTRSKLMYPVGSGLKSLLDKILTDERWDLKLIGMQIIIEGLALAAFNTAKAVTPDPVFRDVLHLVIRDEARHVTFGVNYLEDFIENLSEKEREDRAMFAYEACVISKERLFPTDVFRKFGWNENEAREFSNNAGFAQEFQRLLFSRVVPNLSRIGLLTDKVRPLYDKLGV
;
A
#
# COMPACT_ATOMS: atom_id res chain seq x y z
N MET A 1 -16.54 -1.02 1.41
CA MET A 1 -16.43 -2.46 1.01
C MET A 1 -17.66 -2.94 0.25
N GLU A 2 -18.89 -2.78 0.76
CA GLU A 2 -20.12 -3.25 0.11
C GLU A 2 -20.31 -2.73 -1.32
N ALA A 3 -20.07 -1.43 -1.56
CA ALA A 3 -20.20 -0.83 -2.89
C ALA A 3 -19.26 -1.48 -3.93
N PHE A 4 -18.01 -1.76 -3.59
CA PHE A 4 -17.08 -2.47 -4.48
C PHE A 4 -17.52 -3.90 -4.74
N SER A 5 -17.91 -4.64 -3.69
CA SER A 5 -18.39 -6.02 -3.84
C SER A 5 -19.59 -6.07 -4.76
N LYS A 6 -20.57 -5.19 -4.55
CA LYS A 6 -21.76 -5.11 -5.38
C LYS A 6 -21.45 -4.73 -6.84
N TYR A 7 -20.54 -3.76 -7.03
CA TYR A 7 -20.10 -3.37 -8.38
C TYR A 7 -19.44 -4.54 -9.11
N ILE A 8 -18.46 -5.21 -8.46
CA ILE A 8 -17.74 -6.33 -9.05
C ILE A 8 -18.70 -7.49 -9.38
N GLN A 9 -19.58 -7.88 -8.45
CA GLN A 9 -20.55 -8.93 -8.66
C GLN A 9 -21.52 -8.62 -9.80
N THR A 10 -21.94 -7.36 -9.93
CA THR A 10 -22.89 -6.94 -10.97
C THR A 10 -22.25 -6.88 -12.36
N ARG A 11 -20.99 -6.41 -12.45
CA ARG A 11 -20.30 -6.17 -13.72
C ARG A 11 -19.46 -7.35 -14.22
N SER A 12 -18.66 -7.96 -13.35
CA SER A 12 -17.78 -9.06 -13.74
C SER A 12 -18.33 -10.44 -13.39
N LYS A 13 -19.26 -10.53 -12.44
CA LYS A 13 -19.80 -11.79 -11.87
C LYS A 13 -18.73 -12.71 -11.28
N LEU A 14 -17.52 -12.20 -11.10
CA LEU A 14 -16.36 -12.94 -10.61
C LEU A 14 -15.77 -12.18 -9.41
N MET A 15 -15.54 -12.90 -8.33
CA MET A 15 -14.77 -12.40 -7.18
C MET A 15 -13.59 -13.35 -6.95
N TYR A 16 -12.39 -12.79 -6.96
CA TYR A 16 -11.19 -13.54 -6.64
C TYR A 16 -10.87 -13.42 -5.15
N PRO A 17 -10.24 -14.45 -4.56
CA PRO A 17 -9.74 -14.36 -3.21
C PRO A 17 -8.63 -13.30 -3.12
N VAL A 18 -8.37 -12.85 -1.90
CA VAL A 18 -7.24 -11.95 -1.62
C VAL A 18 -5.94 -12.63 -2.03
N GLY A 19 -5.12 -11.96 -2.82
CA GLY A 19 -3.82 -12.47 -3.26
C GLY A 19 -2.88 -12.75 -2.07
N SER A 20 -2.01 -13.75 -2.22
CA SER A 20 -1.11 -14.23 -1.16
C SER A 20 -0.26 -13.13 -0.55
N GLY A 21 0.29 -12.22 -1.36
CA GLY A 21 1.10 -11.10 -0.90
C GLY A 21 0.32 -10.09 -0.05
N LEU A 22 -0.91 -9.74 -0.44
CA LEU A 22 -1.74 -8.87 0.40
C LEU A 22 -2.18 -9.57 1.68
N LYS A 23 -2.52 -10.86 1.61
CA LYS A 23 -2.87 -11.64 2.78
C LYS A 23 -1.71 -11.68 3.79
N SER A 24 -0.49 -11.96 3.35
CA SER A 24 0.70 -11.97 4.21
C SER A 24 0.93 -10.63 4.91
N LEU A 25 0.75 -9.52 4.19
CA LEU A 25 0.86 -8.18 4.77
C LEU A 25 -0.21 -7.92 5.83
N LEU A 26 -1.47 -8.26 5.51
CA LEU A 26 -2.58 -8.12 6.45
C LEU A 26 -2.39 -9.00 7.69
N ASP A 27 -1.97 -10.25 7.53
CA ASP A 27 -1.69 -11.15 8.64
C ASP A 27 -0.60 -10.54 9.55
N LYS A 28 0.50 -10.02 8.98
CA LYS A 28 1.57 -9.35 9.76
C LYS A 28 1.05 -8.15 10.55
N ILE A 29 0.20 -7.33 9.96
CA ILE A 29 -0.32 -6.11 10.60
C ILE A 29 -1.36 -6.48 11.68
N LEU A 30 -2.29 -7.37 11.36
CA LEU A 30 -3.45 -7.64 12.22
C LEU A 30 -3.14 -8.56 13.40
N THR A 31 -2.11 -9.40 13.31
CA THR A 31 -1.69 -10.29 14.40
C THR A 31 -0.79 -9.64 15.44
N ASP A 32 -0.20 -8.48 15.15
CA ASP A 32 0.56 -7.72 16.14
C ASP A 32 -0.40 -7.19 17.22
N GLU A 33 -0.02 -7.29 18.50
CA GLU A 33 -0.86 -6.82 19.61
C GLU A 33 -0.84 -5.31 19.78
N ARG A 34 0.20 -4.64 19.25
CA ARG A 34 0.42 -3.21 19.36
C ARG A 34 -0.52 -2.45 18.42
N TRP A 35 -1.40 -1.64 18.98
CA TRP A 35 -2.39 -0.88 18.22
C TRP A 35 -1.77 0.13 17.24
N ASP A 36 -0.65 0.75 17.62
CA ASP A 36 0.08 1.73 16.81
C ASP A 36 0.65 1.12 15.54
N LEU A 37 1.15 -0.12 15.58
CA LEU A 37 1.59 -0.85 14.39
C LEU A 37 0.41 -1.18 13.46
N LYS A 38 -0.77 -1.45 14.01
CA LYS A 38 -1.99 -1.63 13.20
C LYS A 38 -2.35 -0.34 12.48
N LEU A 39 -2.28 0.81 13.14
CA LEU A 39 -2.53 2.11 12.50
C LEU A 39 -1.46 2.44 11.46
N ILE A 40 -0.17 2.23 11.75
CA ILE A 40 0.91 2.42 10.78
C ILE A 40 0.69 1.54 9.55
N GLY A 41 0.42 0.25 9.75
CA GLY A 41 0.21 -0.71 8.66
C GLY A 41 -1.05 -0.43 7.85
N MET A 42 -2.18 -0.21 8.49
CA MET A 42 -3.46 -0.01 7.81
C MET A 42 -3.60 1.41 7.25
N GLN A 43 -3.64 2.44 8.11
CA GLN A 43 -3.96 3.80 7.68
C GLN A 43 -2.82 4.45 6.90
N ILE A 44 -1.56 4.26 7.32
CA ILE A 44 -0.45 4.94 6.63
C ILE A 44 -0.03 4.18 5.38
N ILE A 45 0.18 2.85 5.47
CA ILE A 45 0.76 2.08 4.37
C ILE A 45 -0.34 1.57 3.43
N ILE A 46 -1.27 0.74 3.89
CA ILE A 46 -2.26 0.10 2.99
C ILE A 46 -3.19 1.14 2.38
N GLU A 47 -3.79 2.01 3.20
CA GLU A 47 -4.73 3.03 2.70
C GLU A 47 -4.00 4.14 1.94
N GLY A 48 -2.75 4.46 2.31
CA GLY A 48 -1.89 5.37 1.54
C GLY A 48 -1.62 4.85 0.13
N LEU A 49 -1.27 3.58 -0.02
CA LEU A 49 -1.12 2.92 -1.33
C LEU A 49 -2.46 2.84 -2.08
N ALA A 50 -3.55 2.52 -1.37
CA ALA A 50 -4.88 2.45 -1.95
C ALA A 50 -5.32 3.80 -2.53
N LEU A 51 -5.06 4.91 -1.83
CA LEU A 51 -5.36 6.25 -2.33
C LEU A 51 -4.71 6.53 -3.69
N ALA A 52 -3.43 6.20 -3.85
CA ALA A 52 -2.72 6.41 -5.11
C ALA A 52 -3.27 5.48 -6.21
N ALA A 53 -3.50 4.19 -5.90
CA ALA A 53 -4.07 3.22 -6.82
C ALA A 53 -5.48 3.61 -7.29
N PHE A 54 -6.35 4.03 -6.36
CA PHE A 54 -7.72 4.44 -6.68
C PHE A 54 -7.76 5.73 -7.50
N ASN A 55 -6.88 6.71 -7.23
CA ASN A 55 -6.77 7.91 -8.05
C ASN A 55 -6.34 7.56 -9.49
N THR A 56 -5.38 6.65 -9.66
CA THR A 56 -4.96 6.18 -10.98
C THR A 56 -6.11 5.46 -11.69
N ALA A 57 -6.77 4.52 -11.02
CA ALA A 57 -7.91 3.81 -11.57
C ALA A 57 -9.06 4.75 -11.96
N LYS A 58 -9.35 5.77 -11.13
CA LYS A 58 -10.35 6.80 -11.41
C LYS A 58 -10.02 7.62 -12.66
N ALA A 59 -8.73 7.93 -12.87
CA ALA A 59 -8.29 8.71 -14.01
C ALA A 59 -8.42 7.96 -15.34
N VAL A 60 -8.23 6.63 -15.34
CA VAL A 60 -8.20 5.83 -16.58
C VAL A 60 -9.50 5.06 -16.86
N THR A 61 -10.38 4.88 -15.88
CA THR A 61 -11.60 4.09 -16.08
C THR A 61 -12.60 4.79 -17.01
N PRO A 62 -13.11 4.11 -18.05
CA PRO A 62 -14.20 4.62 -18.89
C PRO A 62 -15.59 4.48 -18.22
N ASP A 63 -15.74 3.63 -17.20
CA ASP A 63 -17.02 3.37 -16.55
C ASP A 63 -17.37 4.50 -15.56
N PRO A 64 -18.44 5.28 -15.79
CA PRO A 64 -18.82 6.39 -14.93
C PRO A 64 -19.26 5.91 -13.53
N VAL A 65 -19.91 4.76 -13.43
CA VAL A 65 -20.35 4.21 -12.13
C VAL A 65 -19.13 3.84 -11.27
N PHE A 66 -18.14 3.20 -11.88
CA PHE A 66 -16.90 2.87 -11.16
C PHE A 66 -16.14 4.13 -10.75
N ARG A 67 -16.10 5.14 -11.61
CA ARG A 67 -15.49 6.45 -11.30
C ARG A 67 -16.14 7.12 -10.10
N ASP A 68 -17.48 7.08 -9.99
CA ASP A 68 -18.21 7.66 -8.88
C ASP A 68 -18.00 6.88 -7.59
N VAL A 69 -17.99 5.55 -7.65
CA VAL A 69 -17.65 4.68 -6.50
C VAL A 69 -16.23 5.02 -6.01
N LEU A 70 -15.25 5.09 -6.92
CA LEU A 70 -13.88 5.45 -6.57
C LEU A 70 -13.79 6.84 -5.94
N HIS A 71 -14.56 7.82 -6.46
CA HIS A 71 -14.58 9.18 -5.89
C HIS A 71 -14.99 9.18 -4.41
N LEU A 72 -16.02 8.44 -4.06
CA LEU A 72 -16.50 8.35 -2.67
C LEU A 72 -15.49 7.60 -1.78
N VAL A 73 -14.95 6.48 -2.27
CA VAL A 73 -13.97 5.70 -1.51
C VAL A 73 -12.68 6.49 -1.28
N ILE A 74 -12.15 7.16 -2.30
CA ILE A 74 -10.95 8.01 -2.17
C ILE A 74 -11.14 9.07 -1.08
N ARG A 75 -12.33 9.67 -0.99
CA ARG A 75 -12.63 10.66 0.04
C ARG A 75 -12.63 10.05 1.44
N ASP A 76 -13.14 8.83 1.59
CA ASP A 76 -13.18 8.14 2.87
C ASP A 76 -11.78 7.67 3.29
N GLU A 77 -11.00 7.07 2.37
CA GLU A 77 -9.62 6.65 2.63
C GLU A 77 -8.72 7.86 2.98
N ALA A 78 -8.91 9.00 2.33
CA ALA A 78 -8.17 10.21 2.67
C ALA A 78 -8.40 10.68 4.12
N ARG A 79 -9.63 10.49 4.64
CA ARG A 79 -9.94 10.79 6.04
C ARG A 79 -9.27 9.80 7.00
N HIS A 80 -9.26 8.50 6.64
CA HIS A 80 -8.60 7.47 7.45
C HIS A 80 -7.10 7.72 7.54
N VAL A 81 -6.44 7.99 6.41
CA VAL A 81 -5.01 8.35 6.39
C VAL A 81 -4.75 9.60 7.23
N THR A 82 -5.57 10.64 7.07
CA THR A 82 -5.42 11.88 7.87
C THR A 82 -5.60 11.62 9.36
N PHE A 83 -6.60 10.82 9.72
CA PHE A 83 -6.80 10.40 11.11
C PHE A 83 -5.58 9.65 11.64
N GLY A 84 -5.09 8.65 10.91
CA GLY A 84 -3.91 7.88 11.30
C GLY A 84 -2.66 8.75 11.49
N VAL A 85 -2.41 9.66 10.55
CA VAL A 85 -1.27 10.60 10.64
C VAL A 85 -1.39 11.48 11.89
N ASN A 86 -2.52 12.16 12.07
CA ASN A 86 -2.68 13.10 13.20
C ASN A 86 -2.61 12.38 14.56
N TYR A 87 -3.15 11.16 14.65
CA TYR A 87 -3.14 10.40 15.90
C TYR A 87 -1.77 9.82 16.22
N LEU A 88 -1.03 9.38 15.19
CA LEU A 88 0.31 8.81 15.36
C LEU A 88 1.39 9.86 15.57
N GLU A 89 1.24 11.07 15.04
CA GLU A 89 2.24 12.14 15.14
C GLU A 89 2.58 12.41 16.62
N ASP A 90 1.58 12.73 17.45
CA ASP A 90 1.77 12.97 18.87
C ASP A 90 2.25 11.73 19.63
N PHE A 91 1.77 10.55 19.25
CA PHE A 91 2.15 9.30 19.90
C PHE A 91 3.62 8.95 19.67
N ILE A 92 4.06 9.00 18.40
CA ILE A 92 5.43 8.64 17.99
C ILE A 92 6.45 9.64 18.57
N GLU A 93 6.10 10.93 18.67
CA GLU A 93 6.97 11.94 19.27
C GLU A 93 7.34 11.61 20.73
N ASN A 94 6.43 10.98 21.47
CA ASN A 94 6.61 10.61 22.87
C ASN A 94 7.27 9.25 23.09
N LEU A 95 7.62 8.50 22.03
CA LEU A 95 8.33 7.24 22.14
C LEU A 95 9.83 7.44 22.41
N SER A 96 10.43 6.49 23.10
CA SER A 96 11.89 6.39 23.17
C SER A 96 12.49 6.18 21.77
N GLU A 97 13.77 6.55 21.58
CA GLU A 97 14.47 6.32 20.30
C GLU A 97 14.41 4.86 19.85
N LYS A 98 14.60 3.92 20.80
CA LYS A 98 14.53 2.48 20.51
C LYS A 98 13.14 2.05 20.02
N GLU A 99 12.08 2.53 20.66
CA GLU A 99 10.71 2.21 20.27
C GLU A 99 10.37 2.81 18.90
N ARG A 100 10.78 4.05 18.66
CA ARG A 100 10.59 4.71 17.36
C ARG A 100 11.31 3.99 16.23
N GLU A 101 12.55 3.55 16.44
CA GLU A 101 13.30 2.77 15.46
C GLU A 101 12.65 1.40 15.17
N ASP A 102 12.09 0.74 16.18
CA ASP A 102 11.32 -0.50 15.98
C ASP A 102 10.10 -0.27 15.08
N ARG A 103 9.35 0.83 15.29
CA ARG A 103 8.21 1.22 14.43
C ARG A 103 8.65 1.60 13.02
N ALA A 104 9.76 2.32 12.90
CA ALA A 104 10.36 2.69 11.62
C ALA A 104 10.77 1.45 10.81
N MET A 105 11.38 0.46 11.46
CA MET A 105 11.75 -0.79 10.81
C MET A 105 10.52 -1.62 10.40
N PHE A 106 9.50 -1.72 11.26
CA PHE A 106 8.23 -2.35 10.90
C PHE A 106 7.60 -1.70 9.67
N ALA A 107 7.55 -0.36 9.62
CA ALA A 107 7.00 0.37 8.48
C ALA A 107 7.79 0.09 7.20
N TYR A 108 9.12 0.07 7.28
CA TYR A 108 9.99 -0.30 6.16
C TYR A 108 9.70 -1.72 5.65
N GLU A 109 9.66 -2.72 6.54
CA GLU A 109 9.36 -4.10 6.16
C GLU A 109 7.98 -4.25 5.50
N ALA A 110 6.98 -3.55 6.02
CA ALA A 110 5.65 -3.51 5.41
C ALA A 110 5.67 -2.87 4.02
N CYS A 111 6.50 -1.85 3.80
CA CYS A 111 6.72 -1.25 2.48
C CYS A 111 7.43 -2.22 1.52
N VAL A 112 8.42 -2.99 1.98
CA VAL A 112 9.08 -4.03 1.17
C VAL A 112 8.07 -5.06 0.70
N ILE A 113 7.28 -5.65 1.61
CA ILE A 113 6.23 -6.61 1.27
C ILE A 113 5.22 -5.98 0.30
N SER A 114 4.85 -4.72 0.51
CA SER A 114 3.93 -4.00 -0.36
C SER A 114 4.47 -3.80 -1.77
N LYS A 115 5.76 -3.55 -1.91
CA LYS A 115 6.42 -3.43 -3.21
C LYS A 115 6.48 -4.78 -3.93
N GLU A 116 6.91 -5.83 -3.24
CA GLU A 116 7.04 -7.17 -3.83
C GLU A 116 5.69 -7.70 -4.35
N ARG A 117 4.60 -7.47 -3.61
CA ARG A 117 3.26 -7.90 -4.03
C ARG A 117 2.70 -7.22 -5.27
N LEU A 118 3.28 -6.08 -5.69
CA LEU A 118 2.89 -5.41 -6.93
C LEU A 118 3.31 -6.19 -8.18
N PHE A 119 4.23 -7.14 -8.04
CA PHE A 119 4.56 -8.06 -9.11
C PHE A 119 3.74 -9.36 -8.95
N PRO A 120 2.75 -9.63 -9.84
CA PRO A 120 1.80 -10.71 -9.62
C PRO A 120 2.36 -12.08 -10.05
N THR A 121 3.38 -12.57 -9.36
CA THR A 121 4.06 -13.84 -9.63
C THR A 121 3.09 -15.01 -9.79
N ASP A 122 2.09 -15.11 -8.92
CA ASP A 122 1.10 -16.19 -8.96
C ASP A 122 0.27 -16.18 -10.26
N VAL A 123 0.01 -14.99 -10.82
CA VAL A 123 -0.70 -14.81 -12.07
C VAL A 123 0.18 -15.29 -13.23
N PHE A 124 1.43 -14.84 -13.30
CA PHE A 124 2.37 -15.24 -14.37
C PHE A 124 2.59 -16.75 -14.37
N ARG A 125 2.74 -17.36 -13.19
CA ARG A 125 2.87 -18.82 -13.06
C ARG A 125 1.64 -19.57 -13.57
N LYS A 126 0.42 -19.07 -13.31
CA LYS A 126 -0.82 -19.67 -13.82
C LYS A 126 -0.93 -19.63 -15.34
N PHE A 127 -0.35 -18.60 -15.97
CA PHE A 127 -0.27 -18.50 -17.43
C PHE A 127 0.92 -19.27 -18.03
N GLY A 128 1.72 -19.96 -17.22
CA GLY A 128 2.91 -20.68 -17.67
C GLY A 128 4.05 -19.78 -18.13
N TRP A 129 4.05 -18.51 -17.72
CA TRP A 129 5.11 -17.57 -18.05
C TRP A 129 6.32 -17.77 -17.15
N ASN A 130 7.52 -17.58 -17.73
CA ASN A 130 8.74 -17.55 -16.95
C ASN A 130 8.76 -16.30 -16.07
N GLU A 131 8.92 -16.50 -14.76
CA GLU A 131 8.87 -15.40 -13.78
C GLU A 131 9.99 -14.37 -13.99
N ASN A 132 11.22 -14.85 -14.31
CA ASN A 132 12.36 -13.96 -14.52
C ASN A 132 12.20 -13.12 -15.78
N GLU A 133 11.73 -13.72 -16.88
CA GLU A 133 11.46 -13.00 -18.13
C GLU A 133 10.33 -11.97 -17.95
N ALA A 134 9.26 -12.33 -17.23
CA ALA A 134 8.16 -11.42 -16.94
C ALA A 134 8.60 -10.25 -16.07
N ARG A 135 9.48 -10.50 -15.09
CA ARG A 135 10.07 -9.48 -14.23
C ARG A 135 11.00 -8.55 -15.01
N GLU A 136 11.86 -9.09 -15.85
CA GLU A 136 12.73 -8.32 -16.71
C GLU A 136 11.93 -7.44 -17.69
N PHE A 137 10.93 -8.01 -18.34
CA PHE A 137 10.02 -7.26 -19.20
C PHE A 137 9.33 -6.12 -18.47
N SER A 138 8.78 -6.38 -17.28
CA SER A 138 8.11 -5.38 -16.45
C SER A 138 9.05 -4.25 -16.05
N ASN A 139 10.29 -4.57 -15.70
CA ASN A 139 11.31 -3.57 -15.33
C ASN A 139 11.73 -2.73 -16.54
N ASN A 140 11.88 -3.34 -17.71
CA ASN A 140 12.29 -2.65 -18.94
C ASN A 140 11.19 -1.77 -19.52
N ALA A 141 9.92 -2.09 -19.26
CA ALA A 141 8.78 -1.32 -19.75
C ALA A 141 8.64 0.06 -19.04
N GLY A 142 9.33 0.29 -17.93
CA GLY A 142 9.32 1.57 -17.19
C GLY A 142 8.03 1.85 -16.41
N PHE A 143 6.88 1.36 -16.89
CA PHE A 143 5.57 1.60 -16.30
C PHE A 143 5.47 1.08 -14.86
N ALA A 144 6.01 -0.12 -14.58
CA ALA A 144 5.93 -0.71 -13.25
C ALA A 144 6.68 0.13 -12.21
N GLN A 145 7.85 0.67 -12.58
CA GLN A 145 8.66 1.51 -11.70
C GLN A 145 7.97 2.86 -11.43
N GLU A 146 7.42 3.48 -12.48
CA GLU A 146 6.70 4.74 -12.34
C GLU A 146 5.44 4.57 -11.49
N PHE A 147 4.69 3.50 -11.71
CA PHE A 147 3.52 3.16 -10.90
C PHE A 147 3.91 2.92 -9.43
N GLN A 148 4.99 2.20 -9.16
CA GLN A 148 5.50 2.03 -7.80
C GLN A 148 5.84 3.37 -7.14
N ARG A 149 6.57 4.24 -7.81
CA ARG A 149 6.88 5.59 -7.29
C ARG A 149 5.62 6.38 -6.97
N LEU A 150 4.63 6.31 -7.86
CA LEU A 150 3.34 6.96 -7.64
C LEU A 150 2.63 6.44 -6.40
N LEU A 151 2.61 5.11 -6.20
CA LEU A 151 2.00 4.50 -5.01
C LEU A 151 2.69 4.97 -3.72
N PHE A 152 4.01 4.90 -3.67
CA PHE A 152 4.78 5.26 -2.48
C PHE A 152 4.88 6.78 -2.24
N SER A 153 4.58 7.61 -3.24
CA SER A 153 4.53 9.08 -3.11
C SER A 153 3.50 9.55 -2.06
N ARG A 154 2.57 8.72 -1.66
CA ARG A 154 1.61 9.00 -0.59
C ARG A 154 2.02 8.42 0.76
N VAL A 155 2.82 7.36 0.77
CA VAL A 155 3.24 6.66 1.99
C VAL A 155 4.47 7.33 2.63
N VAL A 156 5.54 7.53 1.86
CA VAL A 156 6.82 8.03 2.39
C VAL A 156 6.70 9.42 3.05
N PRO A 157 6.00 10.41 2.47
CA PRO A 157 5.80 11.70 3.13
C PRO A 157 5.03 11.60 4.46
N ASN A 158 4.04 10.69 4.56
CA ASN A 158 3.30 10.48 5.80
C ASN A 158 4.18 9.83 6.87
N LEU A 159 5.00 8.82 6.51
CA LEU A 159 5.99 8.24 7.42
C LEU A 159 7.02 9.28 7.90
N SER A 160 7.45 10.17 7.00
CA SER A 160 8.33 11.28 7.37
C SER A 160 7.66 12.23 8.36
N ARG A 161 6.40 12.59 8.11
CA ARG A 161 5.63 13.50 8.95
C ARG A 161 5.46 12.96 10.37
N ILE A 162 5.15 11.67 10.53
CA ILE A 162 5.02 11.04 11.86
C ILE A 162 6.36 10.63 12.49
N GLY A 163 7.50 11.03 11.90
CA GLY A 163 8.83 10.81 12.49
C GLY A 163 9.39 9.39 12.32
N LEU A 164 8.82 8.56 11.43
CA LEU A 164 9.28 7.19 11.18
C LEU A 164 10.24 7.04 10.00
N LEU A 165 10.56 8.12 9.27
CA LEU A 165 11.62 8.12 8.28
C LEU A 165 12.95 8.53 8.94
N THR A 166 13.42 7.72 9.90
CA THR A 166 14.62 7.95 10.68
C THR A 166 15.90 7.85 9.84
N ASP A 167 17.03 8.35 10.35
CA ASP A 167 18.32 8.29 9.65
C ASP A 167 18.79 6.84 9.38
N LYS A 168 18.34 5.87 10.19
CA LYS A 168 18.66 4.45 9.97
C LYS A 168 17.87 3.83 8.83
N VAL A 169 16.58 4.16 8.70
CA VAL A 169 15.73 3.55 7.66
C VAL A 169 15.73 4.34 6.35
N ARG A 170 16.00 5.64 6.36
CA ARG A 170 16.06 6.48 5.15
C ARG A 170 16.92 5.86 4.02
N PRO A 171 18.17 5.42 4.27
CA PRO A 171 18.98 4.78 3.22
C PRO A 171 18.38 3.47 2.68
N LEU A 172 17.50 2.82 3.46
CA LEU A 172 16.80 1.60 3.04
C LEU A 172 15.68 1.93 2.07
N TYR A 173 14.94 3.02 2.29
CA TYR A 173 13.93 3.52 1.35
C TYR A 173 14.57 3.99 0.03
N ASP A 174 15.73 4.67 0.08
CA ASP A 174 16.48 5.06 -1.11
C ASP A 174 16.87 3.83 -1.95
N LYS A 175 17.36 2.76 -1.30
CA LYS A 175 17.68 1.48 -1.97
C LYS A 175 16.43 0.77 -2.50
N LEU A 176 15.31 0.93 -1.82
CA LEU A 176 14.04 0.39 -2.27
C LEU A 176 13.52 1.13 -3.53
N GLY A 177 14.02 2.35 -3.79
CA GLY A 177 13.65 3.16 -4.96
C GLY A 177 12.27 3.79 -4.83
N VAL A 178 11.88 4.16 -3.64
CA VAL A 178 10.58 4.76 -3.32
C VAL A 178 10.71 6.02 -2.47
#